data_08cdb99f73cbcc136d7c8ebeb7156421
#
_entry.id   08cdb99f73cbcc136d7c8ebeb7156421
#
_cell.length_a   1.000
_cell.length_b   1.000
_cell.length_c   1.000
_cell.angle_alpha   90.00
_cell.angle_beta   90.00
_cell.angle_gamma   90.00
#
_symmetry.space_group_name_H-M   'P 1'
#
loop_
_entity.id
_entity.type
_entity.pdbx_description
1 polymer ?
#
loop_
_entity_poly.entity_id
_entity_poly.type
_entity_poly.pdbx_seq_one_letter_code
_entity_poly.pdbx_strand_id
1 'polypeptide(L)'
;MPHIKLFIPGPTEVRPEILDAQAAWMIGHRMPECTELISSIRPKLRQVFQTEQQVLISASTGSGLMEAAIRNCVGKKVLNCVNGAFSERWHEIVVGNAKDNEVLAVEWGQPILPEQVTERLASGEFDAICLTHNETSTGVTNPIPELVQAVRQSPNGDQIMILVDAVSSLAGADIRFDEWDLDVLLTSTQKAFALPPGLAFAAVSNRAMEKAKTIPDRGWYFDFLTLEKYLLKDQTPSTTVVSLMYALDKQLDDILAEGLEARFARHLAMRDRTIEWGKAHGFEVFAAAGYESPTVTCFANNLHIDISGLNKFLRTRGMIMSNGYGSKLKNVTFRIAHMGDLQMSDMEELFAAMDEYLAENLD
;
A
#
# COMPACT_ATOMS: atom_id res chain seq x y z
N MET A 1 -3.95 24.08 15.47
CA MET A 1 -4.16 22.88 16.32
C MET A 1 -2.77 22.40 16.72
N PRO A 2 -2.58 21.87 17.96
CA PRO A 2 -1.29 21.24 18.28
C PRO A 2 -1.04 20.06 17.35
N HIS A 3 0.21 19.80 17.05
CA HIS A 3 0.63 18.64 16.25
C HIS A 3 0.34 17.35 17.04
N ILE A 4 -0.16 16.33 16.34
CA ILE A 4 -0.37 14.98 16.89
C ILE A 4 0.38 14.03 15.96
N LYS A 5 1.42 13.36 16.48
CA LYS A 5 2.22 12.37 15.77
C LYS A 5 1.37 11.13 15.45
N LEU A 6 1.43 10.67 14.21
CA LEU A 6 0.52 9.66 13.67
C LEU A 6 1.21 8.29 13.61
N PHE A 7 0.85 7.39 14.52
CA PHE A 7 1.18 5.95 14.47
C PHE A 7 0.04 5.13 13.88
N ILE A 8 -0.68 5.72 12.91
CA ILE A 8 -1.82 5.11 12.23
C ILE A 8 -1.43 4.63 10.82
N PRO A 9 -2.07 3.58 10.26
CA PRO A 9 -1.70 3.03 8.95
C PRO A 9 -2.06 3.93 7.75
N GLY A 10 -2.37 5.19 7.98
CA GLY A 10 -2.60 6.19 6.95
C GLY A 10 -3.90 6.99 7.15
N PRO A 11 -3.83 8.31 6.82
CA PRO A 11 -2.62 9.03 6.40
C PRO A 11 -1.53 8.97 7.46
N THR A 12 -0.28 8.77 7.04
CA THR A 12 0.87 8.65 7.94
C THR A 12 1.41 10.03 8.34
N GLU A 13 2.33 10.03 9.31
CA GLU A 13 3.10 11.22 9.66
C GLU A 13 3.82 11.79 8.44
N VAL A 14 3.83 13.12 8.32
CA VAL A 14 4.51 13.86 7.25
C VAL A 14 5.44 14.89 7.88
N ARG A 15 6.72 14.85 7.52
CA ARG A 15 7.74 15.76 8.03
C ARG A 15 7.47 17.22 7.61
N PRO A 16 7.85 18.21 8.44
CA PRO A 16 7.68 19.64 8.12
C PRO A 16 8.26 20.02 6.76
N GLU A 17 9.45 19.53 6.40
CA GLU A 17 10.14 19.85 5.14
C GLU A 17 9.35 19.39 3.91
N ILE A 18 8.58 18.32 4.05
CA ILE A 18 7.71 17.79 2.98
C ILE A 18 6.42 18.62 2.89
N LEU A 19 5.90 19.08 4.04
CA LEU A 19 4.76 20.02 4.04
C LEU A 19 5.15 21.36 3.44
N ASP A 20 6.33 21.88 3.79
CA ASP A 20 6.87 23.15 3.28
C ASP A 20 7.12 23.11 1.75
N ALA A 21 7.54 21.97 1.21
CA ALA A 21 7.72 21.79 -0.23
C ALA A 21 6.42 22.06 -1.02
N GLN A 22 5.25 21.84 -0.42
CA GLN A 22 3.96 22.14 -1.06
C GLN A 22 3.63 23.64 -1.13
N ALA A 23 4.34 24.49 -0.37
CA ALA A 23 4.13 25.93 -0.37
C ALA A 23 4.82 26.64 -1.54
N ALA A 24 5.49 25.90 -2.44
CA ALA A 24 6.05 26.46 -3.66
C ALA A 24 4.98 27.13 -4.55
N TRP A 25 5.41 28.15 -5.30
CA TRP A 25 4.51 28.87 -6.20
C TRP A 25 3.86 27.92 -7.21
N MET A 26 2.55 28.12 -7.44
CA MET A 26 1.81 27.33 -8.42
C MET A 26 2.32 27.56 -9.83
N ILE A 27 2.49 26.47 -10.59
CA ILE A 27 2.80 26.47 -12.02
C ILE A 27 1.66 25.85 -12.82
N GLY A 28 1.53 26.25 -14.06
CA GLY A 28 0.53 25.65 -14.96
C GLY A 28 0.96 24.26 -15.40
N HIS A 29 0.04 23.29 -15.35
CA HIS A 29 0.33 21.86 -15.65
C HIS A 29 0.76 21.58 -17.10
N ARG A 30 0.74 22.59 -18.00
CA ARG A 30 1.23 22.53 -19.39
C ARG A 30 2.47 23.41 -19.61
N MET A 31 2.97 24.06 -18.57
CA MET A 31 4.19 24.86 -18.65
C MET A 31 5.45 23.98 -18.65
N PRO A 32 6.56 24.47 -19.22
CA PRO A 32 7.83 23.74 -19.21
C PRO A 32 8.27 23.30 -17.81
N GLU A 33 8.08 24.13 -16.80
CA GLU A 33 8.47 23.87 -15.42
C GLU A 33 7.73 22.64 -14.84
N CYS A 34 6.47 22.42 -15.23
CA CYS A 34 5.74 21.22 -14.81
C CYS A 34 6.23 19.96 -15.57
N THR A 35 6.62 20.13 -16.83
CA THR A 35 7.26 19.05 -17.60
C THR A 35 8.61 18.66 -16.98
N GLU A 36 9.44 19.64 -16.58
CA GLU A 36 10.70 19.41 -15.90
C GLU A 36 10.50 18.68 -14.56
N LEU A 37 9.49 19.11 -13.77
CA LEU A 37 9.14 18.47 -12.50
C LEU A 37 8.76 16.98 -12.70
N ILE A 38 7.89 16.68 -13.67
CA ILE A 38 7.50 15.30 -13.96
C ILE A 38 8.68 14.48 -14.49
N SER A 39 9.52 15.07 -15.33
CA SER A 39 10.75 14.45 -15.85
C SER A 39 11.73 14.09 -14.73
N SER A 40 11.84 14.92 -13.68
CA SER A 40 12.63 14.63 -12.47
C SER A 40 12.05 13.46 -11.67
N ILE A 41 10.73 13.42 -11.48
CA ILE A 41 10.02 12.42 -10.66
C ILE A 41 10.08 11.01 -11.28
N ARG A 42 9.90 10.89 -12.59
CA ARG A 42 9.76 9.59 -13.28
C ARG A 42 10.88 8.59 -13.00
N PRO A 43 12.17 8.93 -13.19
CA PRO A 43 13.26 7.98 -12.92
C PRO A 43 13.36 7.60 -11.44
N LYS A 44 13.04 8.53 -10.52
CA LYS A 44 13.04 8.27 -9.08
C LYS A 44 11.95 7.28 -8.68
N LEU A 45 10.73 7.44 -9.23
CA LEU A 45 9.64 6.47 -9.02
C LEU A 45 10.03 5.07 -9.51
N ARG A 46 10.64 4.95 -10.70
CA ARG A 46 11.12 3.65 -11.20
C ARG A 46 12.12 2.99 -10.26
N GLN A 47 13.03 3.75 -9.67
CA GLN A 47 13.96 3.22 -8.67
C GLN A 47 13.22 2.68 -7.44
N VAL A 48 12.23 3.43 -6.90
CA VAL A 48 11.44 2.98 -5.74
C VAL A 48 10.59 1.75 -6.04
N PHE A 49 10.07 1.64 -7.28
CA PHE A 49 9.32 0.47 -7.74
C PHE A 49 10.23 -0.70 -8.19
N GLN A 50 11.54 -0.48 -8.24
CA GLN A 50 12.51 -1.45 -8.74
C GLN A 50 12.12 -1.99 -10.12
N THR A 51 11.92 -1.08 -11.11
CA THR A 51 11.42 -1.41 -12.43
C THR A 51 12.03 -0.52 -13.53
N GLU A 52 12.16 -1.10 -14.73
CA GLU A 52 12.42 -0.37 -15.97
C GLU A 52 11.13 0.04 -16.69
N GLN A 53 9.98 -0.45 -16.24
CA GLN A 53 8.68 -0.13 -16.83
C GLN A 53 8.22 1.29 -16.49
N GLN A 54 7.15 1.76 -17.15
CA GLN A 54 6.56 3.04 -16.80
C GLN A 54 5.78 2.96 -15.47
N VAL A 55 6.00 3.96 -14.62
CA VAL A 55 5.19 4.15 -13.40
C VAL A 55 4.19 5.27 -13.68
N LEU A 56 2.94 4.91 -13.88
CA LEU A 56 1.85 5.83 -14.15
C LEU A 56 1.54 6.66 -12.91
N ILE A 57 1.25 7.96 -13.11
CA ILE A 57 0.90 8.92 -12.05
C ILE A 57 -0.56 9.32 -12.22
N SER A 58 -1.35 9.20 -11.15
CA SER A 58 -2.76 9.57 -11.11
C SER A 58 -3.06 10.50 -9.93
N ALA A 59 -3.82 11.55 -10.17
CA ALA A 59 -4.41 12.39 -9.13
C ALA A 59 -5.61 11.66 -8.52
N SER A 60 -5.33 10.62 -7.73
CA SER A 60 -6.33 9.72 -7.14
C SER A 60 -5.82 9.07 -5.85
N THR A 61 -6.47 8.00 -5.44
CA THR A 61 -6.08 7.13 -4.33
C THR A 61 -5.69 5.75 -4.84
N GLY A 62 -5.11 4.90 -3.97
CA GLY A 62 -4.86 3.49 -4.30
C GLY A 62 -6.11 2.77 -4.82
N SER A 63 -7.30 3.04 -4.23
CA SER A 63 -8.56 2.45 -4.71
C SER A 63 -8.92 2.86 -6.14
N GLY A 64 -8.56 4.09 -6.56
CA GLY A 64 -8.72 4.51 -7.95
C GLY A 64 -7.83 3.72 -8.91
N LEU A 65 -6.59 3.39 -8.49
CA LEU A 65 -5.71 2.55 -9.31
C LEU A 65 -6.06 1.06 -9.23
N MET A 66 -6.69 0.57 -8.15
CA MET A 66 -7.35 -0.75 -8.15
C MET A 66 -8.41 -0.81 -9.26
N GLU A 67 -9.30 0.20 -9.33
CA GLU A 67 -10.29 0.28 -10.40
C GLU A 67 -9.63 0.36 -11.79
N ALA A 68 -8.57 1.18 -11.92
CA ALA A 68 -7.80 1.25 -13.15
C ALA A 68 -7.27 -0.12 -13.59
N ALA A 69 -6.67 -0.90 -12.68
CA ALA A 69 -6.14 -2.23 -12.95
C ALA A 69 -7.25 -3.19 -13.45
N ILE A 70 -8.39 -3.20 -12.77
CA ILE A 70 -9.55 -4.03 -13.17
C ILE A 70 -10.05 -3.63 -14.55
N ARG A 71 -10.23 -2.34 -14.81
CA ARG A 71 -10.75 -1.83 -16.09
C ARG A 71 -9.82 -2.08 -17.27
N ASN A 72 -8.50 -2.08 -17.05
CA ASN A 72 -7.51 -2.26 -18.09
C ASN A 72 -7.06 -3.71 -18.29
N CYS A 73 -7.18 -4.57 -17.27
CA CYS A 73 -6.57 -5.90 -17.30
C CYS A 73 -7.56 -7.07 -17.28
N VAL A 74 -8.85 -6.85 -16.89
CA VAL A 74 -9.82 -7.92 -16.75
C VAL A 74 -10.75 -7.97 -17.96
N GLY A 75 -10.58 -8.99 -18.79
CA GLY A 75 -11.41 -9.23 -19.98
C GLY A 75 -12.37 -10.41 -19.86
N LYS A 76 -12.05 -11.37 -18.98
CA LYS A 76 -12.86 -12.58 -18.75
C LYS A 76 -13.27 -12.67 -17.28
N LYS A 77 -12.50 -13.39 -16.48
CA LYS A 77 -12.79 -13.69 -15.07
C LYS A 77 -11.58 -13.40 -14.21
N VAL A 78 -11.79 -12.77 -13.05
CA VAL A 78 -10.72 -12.47 -12.10
C VAL A 78 -10.86 -13.29 -10.82
N LEU A 79 -9.74 -13.81 -10.30
CA LEU A 79 -9.66 -14.40 -8.98
C LEU A 79 -9.30 -13.31 -7.94
N ASN A 80 -10.19 -13.07 -6.98
CA ASN A 80 -9.93 -12.14 -5.87
C ASN A 80 -9.45 -12.93 -4.65
N CYS A 81 -8.20 -12.70 -4.21
CA CYS A 81 -7.65 -13.30 -3.01
C CYS A 81 -7.92 -12.38 -1.81
N VAL A 82 -8.69 -12.88 -0.81
CA VAL A 82 -9.24 -12.07 0.28
C VAL A 82 -8.78 -12.61 1.64
N ASN A 83 -8.03 -11.80 2.39
CA ASN A 83 -7.60 -12.08 3.76
C ASN A 83 -7.74 -10.87 4.72
N GLY A 84 -8.55 -9.88 4.32
CA GLY A 84 -8.87 -8.71 5.12
C GLY A 84 -9.66 -7.65 4.35
N ALA A 85 -9.85 -6.48 4.95
CA ALA A 85 -10.74 -5.45 4.44
C ALA A 85 -10.24 -4.77 3.16
N PHE A 86 -8.92 -4.69 2.93
CA PHE A 86 -8.39 -4.05 1.72
C PHE A 86 -8.37 -5.02 0.55
N SER A 87 -8.17 -6.30 0.80
CA SER A 87 -8.37 -7.34 -0.19
C SER A 87 -9.85 -7.58 -0.53
N GLU A 88 -10.80 -7.41 0.43
CA GLU A 88 -12.24 -7.35 0.13
C GLU A 88 -12.57 -6.20 -0.83
N ARG A 89 -11.87 -5.06 -0.74
CA ARG A 89 -12.09 -3.91 -1.63
C ARG A 89 -11.81 -4.24 -3.10
N TRP A 90 -10.84 -5.08 -3.41
CA TRP A 90 -10.65 -5.58 -4.78
C TRP A 90 -11.94 -6.21 -5.31
N HIS A 91 -12.54 -7.11 -4.52
CA HIS A 91 -13.80 -7.76 -4.89
C HIS A 91 -14.94 -6.74 -5.08
N GLU A 92 -15.10 -5.78 -4.16
CA GLU A 92 -16.11 -4.71 -4.28
C GLU A 92 -15.92 -3.91 -5.59
N ILE A 93 -14.68 -3.57 -5.94
CA ILE A 93 -14.37 -2.84 -7.17
C ILE A 93 -14.65 -3.69 -8.42
N VAL A 94 -14.30 -4.98 -8.39
CA VAL A 94 -14.59 -5.91 -9.48
C VAL A 94 -16.09 -6.01 -9.74
N VAL A 95 -16.89 -6.19 -8.68
CA VAL A 95 -18.36 -6.22 -8.76
C VAL A 95 -18.91 -4.88 -9.27
N GLY A 96 -18.38 -3.75 -8.76
CA GLY A 96 -18.78 -2.40 -9.18
C GLY A 96 -18.49 -2.11 -10.66
N ASN A 97 -17.51 -2.80 -11.25
CA ASN A 97 -17.18 -2.73 -12.68
C ASN A 97 -17.83 -3.85 -13.52
N ALA A 98 -18.78 -4.59 -12.95
CA ALA A 98 -19.53 -5.66 -13.60
C ALA A 98 -18.65 -6.72 -14.29
N LYS A 99 -17.49 -7.05 -13.68
CA LYS A 99 -16.59 -8.09 -14.18
C LYS A 99 -16.93 -9.44 -13.53
N ASP A 100 -16.79 -10.52 -14.30
CA ASP A 100 -16.93 -11.88 -13.78
C ASP A 100 -15.79 -12.20 -12.81
N ASN A 101 -16.12 -12.85 -11.69
CA ASN A 101 -15.15 -13.03 -10.63
C ASN A 101 -15.43 -14.25 -9.74
N GLU A 102 -14.38 -14.67 -9.05
CA GLU A 102 -14.44 -15.66 -7.97
C GLU A 102 -13.62 -15.14 -6.77
N VAL A 103 -13.99 -15.54 -5.58
CA VAL A 103 -13.31 -15.15 -4.34
C VAL A 103 -12.62 -16.37 -3.73
N LEU A 104 -11.31 -16.25 -3.50
CA LEU A 104 -10.54 -17.12 -2.61
C LEU A 104 -10.39 -16.38 -1.28
N ALA A 105 -11.20 -16.74 -0.29
CA ALA A 105 -11.16 -16.13 1.03
C ALA A 105 -10.51 -17.08 2.04
N VAL A 106 -9.64 -16.51 2.89
CA VAL A 106 -9.10 -17.19 4.08
C VAL A 106 -9.54 -16.44 5.34
N GLU A 107 -9.32 -17.07 6.49
CA GLU A 107 -9.56 -16.40 7.78
C GLU A 107 -8.68 -15.15 7.92
N TRP A 108 -9.26 -14.09 8.46
CA TRP A 108 -8.51 -12.84 8.67
C TRP A 108 -7.40 -13.05 9.70
N GLY A 109 -6.19 -12.62 9.36
CA GLY A 109 -4.97 -12.93 10.09
C GLY A 109 -4.13 -14.02 9.42
N GLN A 110 -4.69 -14.79 8.46
CA GLN A 110 -3.97 -15.78 7.69
C GLN A 110 -3.50 -15.23 6.34
N PRO A 111 -2.36 -15.69 5.80
CA PRO A 111 -1.92 -15.36 4.45
C PRO A 111 -2.71 -16.16 3.41
N ILE A 112 -2.71 -15.66 2.19
CA ILE A 112 -3.06 -16.47 1.00
C ILE A 112 -1.85 -17.35 0.69
N LEU A 113 -2.08 -18.65 0.48
CA LEU A 113 -1.01 -19.61 0.21
C LEU A 113 -1.01 -20.07 -1.26
N PRO A 114 0.18 -20.40 -1.83
CA PRO A 114 0.33 -20.83 -3.21
C PRO A 114 -0.56 -22.03 -3.61
N GLU A 115 -0.73 -23.00 -2.72
CA GLU A 115 -1.54 -24.20 -2.96
C GLU A 115 -3.00 -23.85 -3.20
N GLN A 116 -3.53 -22.88 -2.44
CA GLN A 116 -4.91 -22.41 -2.56
C GLN A 116 -5.15 -21.71 -3.91
N VAL A 117 -4.16 -20.90 -4.36
CA VAL A 117 -4.20 -20.24 -5.66
C VAL A 117 -4.12 -21.26 -6.79
N THR A 118 -3.20 -22.23 -6.72
CA THR A 118 -3.05 -23.32 -7.70
C THR A 118 -4.36 -24.08 -7.87
N GLU A 119 -5.02 -24.45 -6.78
CA GLU A 119 -6.30 -25.18 -6.80
C GLU A 119 -7.38 -24.39 -7.54
N ARG A 120 -7.50 -23.09 -7.25
CA ARG A 120 -8.52 -22.22 -7.89
C ARG A 120 -8.25 -21.97 -9.37
N LEU A 121 -7.00 -21.81 -9.75
CA LEU A 121 -6.61 -21.55 -11.14
C LEU A 121 -6.62 -22.82 -12.02
N ALA A 122 -6.79 -24.01 -11.45
CA ALA A 122 -6.80 -25.28 -12.19
C ALA A 122 -7.87 -25.35 -13.29
N SER A 123 -8.98 -24.60 -13.18
CA SER A 123 -10.02 -24.54 -14.22
C SER A 123 -9.55 -23.88 -15.51
N GLY A 124 -8.52 -23.01 -15.46
CA GLY A 124 -8.01 -22.25 -16.61
C GLY A 124 -8.94 -21.14 -17.12
N GLU A 125 -9.99 -20.76 -16.35
CA GLU A 125 -10.99 -19.76 -16.77
C GLU A 125 -10.56 -18.31 -16.54
N PHE A 126 -9.58 -18.08 -15.65
CA PHE A 126 -9.17 -16.75 -15.22
C PHE A 126 -8.21 -16.10 -16.20
N ASP A 127 -8.33 -14.77 -16.35
CA ASP A 127 -7.38 -13.94 -17.08
C ASP A 127 -6.75 -12.82 -16.20
N ALA A 128 -7.13 -12.77 -14.92
CA ALA A 128 -6.48 -11.91 -13.92
C ALA A 128 -6.60 -12.49 -12.52
N ILE A 129 -5.69 -12.08 -11.63
CA ILE A 129 -5.71 -12.33 -10.19
C ILE A 129 -5.43 -11.03 -9.43
N CYS A 130 -6.20 -10.75 -8.39
CA CYS A 130 -6.00 -9.62 -7.49
C CYS A 130 -5.38 -10.11 -6.18
N LEU A 131 -4.22 -9.53 -5.85
CA LEU A 131 -3.45 -9.81 -4.65
C LEU A 131 -3.24 -8.52 -3.84
N THR A 132 -3.23 -8.63 -2.54
CA THR A 132 -2.81 -7.55 -1.64
C THR A 132 -1.50 -7.97 -0.98
N HIS A 133 -0.39 -7.26 -1.26
CA HIS A 133 0.90 -7.59 -0.66
C HIS A 133 0.85 -7.44 0.85
N ASN A 134 0.33 -6.32 1.34
CA ASN A 134 0.26 -6.02 2.76
C ASN A 134 -1.17 -5.66 3.17
N GLU A 135 -1.87 -6.58 3.84
CA GLU A 135 -3.23 -6.39 4.30
C GLU A 135 -3.23 -5.58 5.62
N THR A 136 -3.44 -4.29 5.48
CA THR A 136 -3.31 -3.30 6.57
C THR A 136 -4.31 -3.53 7.71
N SER A 137 -5.46 -4.13 7.43
CA SER A 137 -6.50 -4.35 8.45
C SER A 137 -6.12 -5.43 9.45
N THR A 138 -5.31 -6.40 9.02
CA THR A 138 -4.91 -7.58 9.80
C THR A 138 -3.42 -7.62 10.13
N GLY A 139 -2.59 -6.78 9.49
CA GLY A 139 -1.15 -6.78 9.65
C GLY A 139 -0.46 -7.97 8.97
N VAL A 140 -1.08 -8.57 7.96
CA VAL A 140 -0.55 -9.74 7.22
C VAL A 140 0.15 -9.28 5.95
N THR A 141 1.34 -9.82 5.69
CA THR A 141 2.03 -9.74 4.40
C THR A 141 1.86 -11.05 3.64
N ASN A 142 1.32 -11.00 2.43
CA ASN A 142 1.19 -12.17 1.57
C ASN A 142 2.49 -12.45 0.81
N PRO A 143 2.87 -13.74 0.60
CA PRO A 143 4.10 -14.15 -0.06
C PRO A 143 3.97 -13.99 -1.59
N ILE A 144 4.06 -12.76 -2.09
CA ILE A 144 3.80 -12.45 -3.51
C ILE A 144 4.70 -13.23 -4.47
N PRO A 145 6.02 -13.39 -4.26
CA PRO A 145 6.86 -14.16 -5.18
C PRO A 145 6.37 -15.61 -5.37
N GLU A 146 6.03 -16.28 -4.26
CA GLU A 146 5.53 -17.66 -4.28
C GLU A 146 4.14 -17.76 -4.92
N LEU A 147 3.27 -16.76 -4.67
CA LEU A 147 1.95 -16.67 -5.31
C LEU A 147 2.09 -16.46 -6.82
N VAL A 148 3.00 -15.58 -7.26
CA VAL A 148 3.29 -15.36 -8.69
C VAL A 148 3.79 -16.65 -9.33
N GLN A 149 4.71 -17.37 -8.69
CA GLN A 149 5.18 -18.66 -9.21
C GLN A 149 4.03 -19.65 -9.39
N ALA A 150 3.11 -19.75 -8.40
CA ALA A 150 1.93 -20.61 -8.51
C ALA A 150 1.01 -20.20 -9.67
N VAL A 151 0.81 -18.88 -9.88
CA VAL A 151 0.04 -18.36 -11.02
C VAL A 151 0.70 -18.74 -12.33
N ARG A 152 2.01 -18.48 -12.50
CA ARG A 152 2.73 -18.74 -13.76
C ARG A 152 2.80 -20.24 -14.11
N GLN A 153 2.74 -21.11 -13.10
CA GLN A 153 2.71 -22.57 -13.30
C GLN A 153 1.30 -23.14 -13.56
N SER A 154 0.25 -22.32 -13.38
CA SER A 154 -1.14 -22.73 -13.62
C SER A 154 -1.49 -22.77 -15.10
N PRO A 155 -2.62 -23.44 -15.49
CA PRO A 155 -3.09 -23.40 -16.87
C PRO A 155 -3.29 -21.96 -17.37
N ASN A 156 -2.70 -21.62 -18.50
CA ASN A 156 -2.69 -20.28 -19.10
C ASN A 156 -2.01 -19.20 -18.23
N GLY A 157 -1.13 -19.59 -17.29
CA GLY A 157 -0.51 -18.70 -16.32
C GLY A 157 0.17 -17.47 -16.92
N ASP A 158 0.80 -17.61 -18.09
CA ASP A 158 1.42 -16.48 -18.82
C ASP A 158 0.40 -15.44 -19.31
N GLN A 159 -0.87 -15.80 -19.40
CA GLN A 159 -1.97 -14.90 -19.83
C GLN A 159 -2.73 -14.29 -18.66
N ILE A 160 -2.50 -14.77 -17.43
CA ILE A 160 -3.15 -14.24 -16.22
C ILE A 160 -2.43 -12.98 -15.78
N MET A 161 -3.15 -11.84 -15.76
CA MET A 161 -2.63 -10.56 -15.27
C MET A 161 -2.55 -10.59 -13.75
N ILE A 162 -1.38 -10.32 -13.19
CA ILE A 162 -1.13 -10.29 -11.75
C ILE A 162 -1.20 -8.84 -11.27
N LEU A 163 -2.28 -8.53 -10.52
CA LEU A 163 -2.62 -7.19 -10.05
C LEU A 163 -2.37 -7.11 -8.55
N VAL A 164 -1.38 -6.32 -8.13
CA VAL A 164 -0.92 -6.27 -6.73
C VAL A 164 -1.17 -4.89 -6.12
N ASP A 165 -1.93 -4.87 -5.02
CA ASP A 165 -2.01 -3.74 -4.10
C ASP A 165 -0.81 -3.77 -3.14
N ALA A 166 0.06 -2.77 -3.24
CA ALA A 166 1.15 -2.51 -2.31
C ALA A 166 1.00 -1.13 -1.63
N VAL A 167 -0.22 -0.64 -1.48
CA VAL A 167 -0.52 0.70 -0.95
C VAL A 167 0.15 0.92 0.39
N SER A 168 0.13 -0.03 1.29
CA SER A 168 0.70 0.13 2.63
C SER A 168 2.13 -0.41 2.81
N SER A 169 2.73 -0.96 1.76
CA SER A 169 4.05 -1.60 1.84
C SER A 169 5.10 -1.00 0.92
N LEU A 170 4.75 -0.54 -0.28
CA LEU A 170 5.74 0.01 -1.22
C LEU A 170 6.41 1.25 -0.63
N ALA A 171 7.72 1.37 -0.79
CA ALA A 171 8.64 2.30 -0.14
C ALA A 171 8.91 2.01 1.37
N GLY A 172 8.31 0.96 1.93
CA GLY A 172 8.60 0.47 3.29
C GLY A 172 9.01 -1.01 3.33
N ALA A 173 8.83 -1.72 2.22
CA ALA A 173 9.22 -3.13 2.04
C ALA A 173 9.94 -3.32 0.71
N ASP A 174 10.81 -4.32 0.62
CA ASP A 174 11.48 -4.72 -0.63
C ASP A 174 10.47 -5.40 -1.55
N ILE A 175 10.03 -4.69 -2.59
CA ILE A 175 9.10 -5.18 -3.59
C ILE A 175 9.71 -4.92 -4.96
N ARG A 176 10.03 -5.99 -5.68
CA ARG A 176 10.78 -5.94 -6.94
C ARG A 176 9.87 -6.24 -8.12
N PHE A 177 9.32 -5.19 -8.72
CA PHE A 177 8.31 -5.33 -9.77
C PHE A 177 8.74 -6.23 -10.92
N ASP A 178 9.91 -5.98 -11.51
CA ASP A 178 10.39 -6.73 -12.68
C ASP A 178 10.83 -8.15 -12.29
N GLU A 179 11.59 -8.29 -11.19
CA GLU A 179 12.08 -9.59 -10.72
C GLU A 179 10.95 -10.55 -10.33
N TRP A 180 9.86 -10.01 -9.76
CA TRP A 180 8.70 -10.81 -9.37
C TRP A 180 7.70 -11.04 -10.50
N ASP A 181 7.98 -10.60 -11.73
CA ASP A 181 7.12 -10.75 -12.92
C ASP A 181 5.67 -10.27 -12.71
N LEU A 182 5.50 -9.12 -12.07
CA LEU A 182 4.21 -8.50 -11.82
C LEU A 182 3.66 -7.81 -13.09
N ASP A 183 2.33 -7.68 -13.18
CA ASP A 183 1.71 -6.95 -14.29
C ASP A 183 1.26 -5.56 -13.89
N VAL A 184 0.70 -5.40 -12.71
CA VAL A 184 0.37 -4.10 -12.10
C VAL A 184 0.75 -4.13 -10.64
N LEU A 185 1.54 -3.15 -10.21
CA LEU A 185 1.86 -2.89 -8.79
C LEU A 185 1.43 -1.47 -8.48
N LEU A 186 0.49 -1.29 -7.56
CA LEU A 186 -0.05 0.02 -7.25
C LEU A 186 0.18 0.43 -5.79
N THR A 187 0.29 1.75 -5.59
CA THR A 187 0.42 2.39 -4.29
C THR A 187 -0.15 3.80 -4.26
N SER A 188 -0.06 4.49 -3.13
CA SER A 188 -0.49 5.89 -2.95
C SER A 188 0.34 6.63 -1.92
N THR A 189 0.32 7.95 -1.99
CA THR A 189 1.23 8.86 -1.29
C THR A 189 1.15 8.81 0.24
N GLN A 190 -0.04 8.61 0.82
CA GLN A 190 -0.33 8.78 2.25
C GLN A 190 0.04 7.57 3.12
N LYS A 191 0.93 6.71 2.66
CA LYS A 191 1.41 5.50 3.35
C LYS A 191 2.93 5.56 3.52
N ALA A 192 3.66 4.51 3.16
CA ALA A 192 5.10 4.46 3.37
C ALA A 192 5.91 5.50 2.56
N PHE A 193 5.29 6.16 1.57
CA PHE A 193 5.86 7.36 0.94
C PHE A 193 5.89 8.58 1.85
N ALA A 194 5.16 8.59 2.98
CA ALA A 194 5.12 9.67 3.95
C ALA A 194 4.81 11.05 3.36
N LEU A 195 3.77 11.09 2.51
CA LEU A 195 3.27 12.29 1.85
C LEU A 195 1.78 12.51 2.18
N PRO A 196 1.25 13.71 2.05
CA PRO A 196 -0.19 13.94 2.07
C PRO A 196 -0.92 13.11 1.01
N PRO A 197 -2.20 12.74 1.23
CA PRO A 197 -3.00 12.04 0.24
C PRO A 197 -3.28 12.92 -0.99
N GLY A 198 -3.42 12.30 -2.17
CA GLY A 198 -3.82 13.02 -3.40
C GLY A 198 -3.21 12.46 -4.68
N LEU A 199 -2.13 11.69 -4.60
CA LEU A 199 -1.55 10.99 -5.74
C LEU A 199 -1.48 9.49 -5.49
N ALA A 200 -1.55 8.74 -6.57
CA ALA A 200 -1.35 7.31 -6.60
C ALA A 200 -0.48 6.92 -7.81
N PHE A 201 0.24 5.82 -7.69
CA PHE A 201 1.22 5.37 -8.68
C PHE A 201 0.98 3.91 -9.01
N ALA A 202 1.18 3.54 -10.29
CA ALA A 202 1.15 2.15 -10.73
C ALA A 202 2.30 1.86 -11.69
N ALA A 203 3.17 0.91 -11.35
CA ALA A 203 4.01 0.26 -12.35
C ALA A 203 3.14 -0.69 -13.17
N VAL A 204 3.29 -0.65 -14.48
CA VAL A 204 2.48 -1.44 -15.42
C VAL A 204 3.40 -2.11 -16.42
N SER A 205 3.32 -3.45 -16.51
CA SER A 205 4.14 -4.24 -17.42
C SER A 205 3.73 -4.03 -18.89
N ASN A 206 4.66 -4.30 -19.81
CA ASN A 206 4.34 -4.32 -21.24
C ASN A 206 3.19 -5.31 -21.54
N ARG A 207 3.14 -6.45 -20.84
CA ARG A 207 2.07 -7.46 -20.98
C ARG A 207 0.70 -6.87 -20.58
N ALA A 208 0.64 -6.12 -19.48
CA ALA A 208 -0.60 -5.42 -19.05
C ALA A 208 -0.99 -4.29 -20.01
N MET A 209 -0.02 -3.55 -20.58
CA MET A 209 -0.28 -2.53 -21.61
C MET A 209 -0.85 -3.15 -22.88
N GLU A 210 -0.32 -4.28 -23.35
CA GLU A 210 -0.89 -5.01 -24.50
C GLU A 210 -2.29 -5.57 -24.17
N LYS A 211 -2.49 -6.09 -22.96
CA LYS A 211 -3.82 -6.52 -22.50
C LYS A 211 -4.81 -5.38 -22.53
N ALA A 212 -4.44 -4.19 -22.06
CA ALA A 212 -5.30 -3.02 -22.06
C ALA A 212 -5.81 -2.66 -23.44
N LYS A 213 -5.02 -2.83 -24.51
CA LYS A 213 -5.45 -2.58 -25.90
C LYS A 213 -6.63 -3.47 -26.33
N THR A 214 -6.79 -4.63 -25.70
CA THR A 214 -7.86 -5.61 -26.01
C THR A 214 -9.16 -5.36 -25.23
N ILE A 215 -9.13 -4.50 -24.20
CA ILE A 215 -10.29 -4.21 -23.35
C ILE A 215 -11.03 -2.97 -23.86
N PRO A 216 -12.31 -3.05 -24.27
CA PRO A 216 -13.02 -1.91 -24.86
C PRO A 216 -13.47 -0.87 -23.82
N ASP A 217 -13.84 -1.29 -22.60
CA ASP A 217 -14.55 -0.46 -21.61
C ASP A 217 -13.64 0.11 -20.54
N ARG A 218 -12.41 0.54 -20.88
CA ARG A 218 -11.43 1.08 -19.93
C ARG A 218 -11.84 2.43 -19.30
N GLY A 219 -12.77 3.14 -19.93
CA GLY A 219 -13.06 4.54 -19.63
C GLY A 219 -11.96 5.48 -20.15
N TRP A 220 -11.87 6.68 -19.59
CA TRP A 220 -10.88 7.67 -20.01
C TRP A 220 -9.92 8.07 -18.90
N TYR A 221 -10.41 8.30 -17.68
CA TYR A 221 -9.62 8.87 -16.59
C TYR A 221 -8.56 7.89 -16.07
N PHE A 222 -8.90 6.61 -16.00
CA PHE A 222 -8.04 5.52 -15.53
C PHE A 222 -7.53 4.62 -16.66
N ASP A 223 -7.63 5.06 -17.92
CA ASP A 223 -7.10 4.31 -19.06
C ASP A 223 -5.56 4.35 -19.08
N PHE A 224 -4.92 3.20 -18.90
CA PHE A 224 -3.46 3.07 -18.88
C PHE A 224 -2.81 3.60 -20.14
N LEU A 225 -3.44 3.39 -21.31
CA LEU A 225 -2.91 3.88 -22.60
C LEU A 225 -2.94 5.40 -22.66
N THR A 226 -3.98 6.02 -22.10
CA THR A 226 -4.08 7.48 -22.01
C THR A 226 -3.07 8.03 -21.02
N LEU A 227 -2.94 7.42 -19.83
CA LEU A 227 -1.96 7.83 -18.81
C LEU A 227 -0.53 7.74 -19.35
N GLU A 228 -0.16 6.63 -19.96
CA GLU A 228 1.17 6.44 -20.56
C GLU A 228 1.45 7.43 -21.69
N LYS A 229 0.50 7.63 -22.62
CA LYS A 229 0.63 8.58 -23.74
C LYS A 229 1.05 9.98 -23.28
N TYR A 230 0.51 10.44 -22.14
CA TYR A 230 0.88 11.74 -21.59
C TYR A 230 2.16 11.68 -20.78
N LEU A 231 2.36 10.61 -20.00
CA LEU A 231 3.58 10.42 -19.20
C LEU A 231 4.84 10.38 -20.06
N LEU A 232 4.78 9.77 -21.26
CA LEU A 232 5.90 9.75 -22.21
C LEU A 232 6.28 11.13 -22.75
N LYS A 233 5.45 12.15 -22.51
CA LYS A 233 5.72 13.56 -22.80
C LYS A 233 6.02 14.37 -21.52
N ASP A 234 6.27 13.71 -20.41
CA ASP A 234 6.39 14.31 -19.07
C ASP A 234 5.20 15.20 -18.72
N GLN A 235 3.99 14.70 -18.98
CA GLN A 235 2.72 15.38 -18.76
C GLN A 235 1.70 14.45 -18.09
N THR A 236 0.60 15.02 -17.63
CA THR A 236 -0.60 14.31 -17.16
C THR A 236 -1.78 14.57 -18.09
N PRO A 237 -2.74 13.63 -18.26
CA PRO A 237 -3.91 13.80 -19.11
C PRO A 237 -4.77 15.03 -18.73
N SER A 238 -4.93 15.23 -17.44
CA SER A 238 -5.68 16.34 -16.82
C SER A 238 -4.79 17.09 -15.84
N THR A 239 -5.29 18.20 -15.26
CA THR A 239 -4.57 18.92 -14.22
C THR A 239 -4.30 18.01 -13.03
N THR A 240 -3.04 17.93 -12.64
CA THR A 240 -2.58 17.15 -11.48
C THR A 240 -2.50 18.00 -10.21
N VAL A 241 -2.16 17.37 -9.08
CA VAL A 241 -1.97 18.04 -7.78
C VAL A 241 -0.54 18.60 -7.72
N VAL A 242 -0.32 19.75 -8.36
CA VAL A 242 1.01 20.35 -8.57
C VAL A 242 1.77 20.57 -7.26
N SER A 243 1.11 21.08 -6.21
CA SER A 243 1.74 21.25 -4.89
C SER A 243 2.26 19.94 -4.32
N LEU A 244 1.49 18.87 -4.45
CA LEU A 244 1.92 17.55 -3.98
C LEU A 244 3.02 16.92 -4.87
N MET A 245 3.09 17.31 -6.15
CA MET A 245 4.19 16.89 -7.04
C MET A 245 5.55 17.48 -6.58
N TYR A 246 5.59 18.72 -6.09
CA TYR A 246 6.80 19.27 -5.47
C TYR A 246 7.23 18.50 -4.23
N ALA A 247 6.26 18.18 -3.36
CA ALA A 247 6.54 17.37 -2.18
C ALA A 247 6.98 15.95 -2.55
N LEU A 248 6.41 15.36 -3.61
CA LEU A 248 6.80 14.06 -4.13
C LEU A 248 8.24 14.06 -4.63
N ASP A 249 8.63 15.06 -5.41
CA ASP A 249 10.00 15.17 -5.94
C ASP A 249 11.02 15.22 -4.81
N LYS A 250 10.78 16.10 -3.80
CA LYS A 250 11.59 16.21 -2.59
C LYS A 250 11.64 14.89 -1.81
N GLN A 251 10.50 14.26 -1.59
CA GLN A 251 10.42 13.02 -0.81
C GLN A 251 11.12 11.85 -1.50
N LEU A 252 11.06 11.79 -2.82
CA LEU A 252 11.79 10.79 -3.60
C LEU A 252 13.30 10.97 -3.48
N ASP A 253 13.78 12.22 -3.48
CA ASP A 253 15.21 12.51 -3.24
C ASP A 253 15.62 12.01 -1.84
N ASP A 254 14.81 12.26 -0.82
CA ASP A 254 15.10 11.85 0.55
C ASP A 254 15.06 10.31 0.71
N ILE A 255 14.08 9.63 0.09
CA ILE A 255 13.99 8.16 0.07
C ILE A 255 15.24 7.55 -0.59
N LEU A 256 15.66 8.10 -1.74
CA LEU A 256 16.82 7.59 -2.47
C LEU A 256 18.14 7.95 -1.78
N ALA A 257 18.22 9.08 -1.08
CA ALA A 257 19.36 9.46 -0.27
C ALA A 257 19.51 8.57 0.98
N GLU A 258 18.40 8.17 1.63
CA GLU A 258 18.39 7.15 2.69
C GLU A 258 18.87 5.80 2.14
N GLY A 259 18.50 5.49 0.90
CA GLY A 259 18.72 4.20 0.24
C GLY A 259 17.63 3.18 0.60
N LEU A 260 17.16 2.45 -0.42
CA LEU A 260 16.01 1.54 -0.27
C LEU A 260 16.29 0.42 0.74
N GLU A 261 17.46 -0.19 0.69
CA GLU A 261 17.87 -1.25 1.62
C GLU A 261 17.87 -0.76 3.09
N ALA A 262 18.46 0.42 3.33
CA ALA A 262 18.50 1.01 4.67
C ALA A 262 17.08 1.35 5.15
N ARG A 263 16.22 1.88 4.26
CA ARG A 263 14.83 2.18 4.56
C ARG A 263 14.05 0.92 4.91
N PHE A 264 14.17 -0.16 4.15
CA PHE A 264 13.51 -1.43 4.45
C PHE A 264 14.00 -2.02 5.78
N ALA A 265 15.32 -2.01 6.03
CA ALA A 265 15.89 -2.48 7.29
C ALA A 265 15.36 -1.68 8.49
N ARG A 266 15.20 -0.35 8.37
CA ARG A 266 14.61 0.50 9.41
C ARG A 266 13.16 0.12 9.70
N HIS A 267 12.35 -0.12 8.68
CA HIS A 267 10.96 -0.56 8.86
C HIS A 267 10.89 -1.92 9.56
N LEU A 268 11.73 -2.88 9.16
CA LEU A 268 11.80 -4.20 9.80
C LEU A 268 12.24 -4.10 11.25
N ALA A 269 13.23 -3.27 11.56
CA ALA A 269 13.68 -3.06 12.95
C ALA A 269 12.56 -2.47 13.82
N MET A 270 11.81 -1.50 13.31
CA MET A 270 10.65 -0.93 14.03
C MET A 270 9.52 -1.96 14.20
N ARG A 271 9.25 -2.80 13.19
CA ARG A 271 8.31 -3.94 13.30
C ARG A 271 8.73 -4.88 14.42
N ASP A 272 9.96 -5.34 14.39
CA ASP A 272 10.46 -6.33 15.35
C ASP A 272 10.41 -5.78 16.78
N ARG A 273 10.80 -4.51 16.95
CA ARG A 273 10.70 -3.83 18.24
C ARG A 273 9.26 -3.65 18.72
N THR A 274 8.33 -3.37 17.79
CA THR A 274 6.90 -3.27 18.10
C THR A 274 6.34 -4.62 18.57
N ILE A 275 6.69 -5.69 17.87
CA ILE A 275 6.27 -7.05 18.23
C ILE A 275 6.86 -7.47 19.58
N GLU A 276 8.15 -7.17 19.82
CA GLU A 276 8.81 -7.43 21.10
C GLU A 276 8.10 -6.74 22.26
N TRP A 277 7.80 -5.42 22.10
CA TRP A 277 7.07 -4.65 23.09
C TRP A 277 5.70 -5.28 23.40
N GLY A 278 4.92 -5.60 22.36
CA GLY A 278 3.59 -6.18 22.56
C GLY A 278 3.63 -7.53 23.27
N LYS A 279 4.55 -8.42 22.87
CA LYS A 279 4.75 -9.72 23.51
C LYS A 279 5.18 -9.60 24.97
N ALA A 280 6.04 -8.64 25.30
CA ALA A 280 6.47 -8.37 26.67
C ALA A 280 5.29 -7.95 27.58
N HIS A 281 4.24 -7.33 27.01
CA HIS A 281 3.01 -6.96 27.71
C HIS A 281 1.90 -8.03 27.64
N GLY A 282 2.16 -9.17 26.98
CA GLY A 282 1.19 -10.25 26.86
C GLY A 282 0.19 -10.10 25.70
N PHE A 283 0.40 -9.13 24.79
CA PHE A 283 -0.40 -9.03 23.57
C PHE A 283 0.00 -10.08 22.54
N GLU A 284 -1.00 -10.62 21.85
CA GLU A 284 -0.80 -11.56 20.75
C GLU A 284 -0.79 -10.81 19.40
N VAL A 285 0.18 -11.13 18.53
CA VAL A 285 0.19 -10.63 17.16
C VAL A 285 -0.96 -11.28 16.40
N PHE A 286 -1.79 -10.48 15.71
CA PHE A 286 -2.96 -10.99 15.00
C PHE A 286 -2.61 -11.70 13.70
N ALA A 287 -1.53 -11.30 13.05
CA ALA A 287 -1.02 -11.97 11.85
C ALA A 287 -0.42 -13.33 12.17
N ALA A 288 -0.61 -14.33 11.31
CA ALA A 288 0.06 -15.61 11.37
C ALA A 288 1.58 -15.44 11.42
N ALA A 289 2.25 -16.28 12.25
CA ALA A 289 3.70 -16.21 12.44
C ALA A 289 4.46 -16.39 11.12
N GLY A 290 5.42 -15.52 10.86
CA GLY A 290 6.21 -15.49 9.62
C GLY A 290 5.57 -14.65 8.49
N TYR A 291 4.36 -14.12 8.72
CA TYR A 291 3.66 -13.28 7.74
C TYR A 291 3.31 -11.89 8.30
N GLU A 292 4.05 -11.45 9.32
CA GLU A 292 3.86 -10.14 9.94
C GLU A 292 4.27 -9.01 8.99
N SER A 293 3.41 -7.99 8.92
CA SER A 293 3.62 -6.84 8.04
C SER A 293 4.88 -6.04 8.40
N PRO A 294 5.70 -5.63 7.42
CA PRO A 294 6.87 -4.79 7.64
C PRO A 294 6.53 -3.34 8.04
N THR A 295 5.28 -2.89 7.88
CA THR A 295 4.90 -1.47 8.01
C THR A 295 3.81 -1.19 9.04
N VAL A 296 3.09 -2.20 9.50
CA VAL A 296 2.03 -2.08 10.51
C VAL A 296 1.88 -3.37 11.30
N THR A 297 1.96 -3.28 12.62
CA THR A 297 1.67 -4.40 13.51
C THR A 297 0.22 -4.33 13.98
N CYS A 298 -0.52 -5.43 13.81
CA CYS A 298 -1.86 -5.61 14.34
C CYS A 298 -1.78 -6.56 15.54
N PHE A 299 -2.25 -6.11 16.69
CA PHE A 299 -2.35 -6.94 17.90
C PHE A 299 -3.79 -7.33 18.16
N ALA A 300 -4.03 -8.55 18.62
CA ALA A 300 -5.28 -8.92 19.24
C ALA A 300 -5.45 -8.15 20.56
N ASN A 301 -6.67 -7.71 20.85
CA ASN A 301 -6.99 -7.11 22.15
C ASN A 301 -7.37 -8.18 23.17
N ASN A 302 -6.50 -9.19 23.32
CA ASN A 302 -6.69 -10.33 24.22
C ASN A 302 -6.68 -9.96 25.71
N LEU A 303 -6.10 -8.79 26.03
CA LEU A 303 -6.09 -8.24 27.40
C LEU A 303 -7.30 -7.33 27.68
N HIS A 304 -8.20 -7.15 26.70
CA HIS A 304 -9.43 -6.36 26.82
C HIS A 304 -9.23 -4.90 27.26
N ILE A 305 -8.09 -4.28 26.87
CA ILE A 305 -7.83 -2.86 27.19
C ILE A 305 -8.87 -1.95 26.54
N ASP A 306 -9.15 -0.81 27.18
CA ASP A 306 -9.93 0.27 26.55
C ASP A 306 -9.09 1.02 25.52
N ILE A 307 -9.13 0.58 24.26
CA ILE A 307 -8.40 1.19 23.14
C ILE A 307 -8.80 2.66 22.96
N SER A 308 -10.06 3.01 23.23
CA SER A 308 -10.54 4.39 23.13
C SER A 308 -9.96 5.25 24.24
N GLY A 309 -9.89 4.72 25.46
CA GLY A 309 -9.24 5.35 26.60
C GLY A 309 -7.74 5.55 26.35
N LEU A 310 -7.05 4.52 25.87
CA LEU A 310 -5.63 4.61 25.49
C LEU A 310 -5.40 5.72 24.43
N ASN A 311 -6.21 5.80 23.38
CA ASN A 311 -6.07 6.85 22.38
C ASN A 311 -6.38 8.26 22.94
N LYS A 312 -7.30 8.39 23.88
CA LYS A 312 -7.52 9.67 24.58
C LYS A 312 -6.27 10.07 25.39
N PHE A 313 -5.68 9.12 26.11
CA PHE A 313 -4.44 9.35 26.86
C PHE A 313 -3.29 9.73 25.91
N LEU A 314 -3.04 8.96 24.87
CA LEU A 314 -1.99 9.24 23.87
C LEU A 314 -2.15 10.64 23.24
N ARG A 315 -3.38 11.09 22.98
CA ARG A 315 -3.63 12.46 22.49
C ARG A 315 -3.16 13.54 23.47
N THR A 316 -3.21 13.31 24.78
CA THR A 316 -2.64 14.25 25.76
C THR A 316 -1.13 14.32 25.70
N ARG A 317 -0.49 13.30 25.14
CA ARG A 317 0.96 13.21 24.86
C ARG A 317 1.32 13.59 23.43
N GLY A 318 0.35 14.09 22.62
CA GLY A 318 0.57 14.48 21.23
C GLY A 318 0.72 13.30 20.26
N MET A 319 0.14 12.14 20.57
CA MET A 319 0.25 10.92 19.76
C MET A 319 -1.11 10.28 19.51
N ILE A 320 -1.21 9.42 18.49
CA ILE A 320 -2.38 8.59 18.24
C ILE A 320 -1.99 7.30 17.50
N MET A 321 -2.62 6.16 17.87
CA MET A 321 -2.58 4.89 17.18
C MET A 321 -3.96 4.47 16.66
N SER A 322 -4.09 3.37 15.89
CA SER A 322 -5.37 2.94 15.33
C SER A 322 -6.04 1.83 16.14
N ASN A 323 -7.36 1.95 16.29
CA ASN A 323 -8.23 0.82 16.64
C ASN A 323 -8.22 -0.22 15.50
N GLY A 324 -8.79 -1.40 15.73
CA GLY A 324 -9.07 -2.39 14.69
C GLY A 324 -9.90 -1.80 13.56
N TYR A 325 -9.75 -2.33 12.35
CA TYR A 325 -10.38 -1.78 11.16
C TYR A 325 -11.83 -2.26 10.99
N GLY A 326 -12.71 -1.31 10.65
CA GLY A 326 -14.12 -1.60 10.34
C GLY A 326 -14.88 -2.17 11.54
N SER A 327 -16.10 -2.63 11.32
CA SER A 327 -16.94 -3.20 12.39
C SER A 327 -16.45 -4.56 12.88
N LYS A 328 -15.79 -5.34 12.02
CA LYS A 328 -15.36 -6.72 12.30
C LYS A 328 -14.18 -6.78 13.30
N LEU A 329 -13.23 -5.84 13.21
CA LEU A 329 -12.02 -5.84 14.06
C LEU A 329 -12.02 -4.74 15.13
N LYS A 330 -12.98 -3.81 15.09
CA LYS A 330 -13.07 -2.71 16.06
C LYS A 330 -13.14 -3.25 17.50
N ASN A 331 -12.24 -2.79 18.35
CA ASN A 331 -12.06 -3.21 19.74
C ASN A 331 -11.61 -4.68 19.92
N VAL A 332 -11.58 -5.49 18.85
CA VAL A 332 -11.06 -6.87 18.85
C VAL A 332 -9.55 -6.85 18.61
N THR A 333 -9.07 -5.86 17.86
CA THR A 333 -7.66 -5.63 17.59
C THR A 333 -7.30 -4.15 17.73
N PHE A 334 -6.00 -3.84 17.77
CA PHE A 334 -5.48 -2.50 17.56
C PHE A 334 -4.23 -2.55 16.69
N ARG A 335 -3.88 -1.41 16.06
CA ARG A 335 -2.77 -1.37 15.12
C ARG A 335 -1.82 -0.23 15.43
N ILE A 336 -0.53 -0.53 15.37
CA ILE A 336 0.57 0.42 15.47
C ILE A 336 1.27 0.44 14.11
N ALA A 337 1.21 1.58 13.42
CA ALA A 337 1.96 1.76 12.18
C ALA A 337 3.38 2.25 12.51
N HIS A 338 4.33 1.67 11.84
CA HIS A 338 5.77 1.99 11.88
C HIS A 338 6.27 2.22 10.47
N MET A 339 5.55 3.03 9.68
CA MET A 339 5.81 3.26 8.26
C MET A 339 6.17 4.71 7.93
N GLY A 340 6.72 4.88 6.75
CA GLY A 340 7.07 6.19 6.23
C GLY A 340 8.39 6.71 6.81
N ASP A 341 8.35 7.91 7.37
CA ASP A 341 9.55 8.58 7.89
C ASP A 341 9.71 8.45 9.42
N LEU A 342 8.84 7.66 10.09
CA LEU A 342 8.99 7.36 11.51
C LEU A 342 10.36 6.71 11.78
N GLN A 343 10.93 7.04 12.94
CA GLN A 343 12.22 6.55 13.42
C GLN A 343 12.03 5.66 14.67
N MET A 344 13.05 4.89 15.04
CA MET A 344 13.01 4.08 16.24
C MET A 344 12.74 4.91 17.51
N SER A 345 13.28 6.12 17.58
CA SER A 345 13.00 7.05 18.68
C SER A 345 11.54 7.41 18.83
N ASP A 346 10.78 7.52 17.70
CA ASP A 346 9.35 7.78 17.73
C ASP A 346 8.59 6.58 18.31
N MET A 347 9.03 5.37 17.96
CA MET A 347 8.44 4.12 18.48
C MET A 347 8.66 4.00 19.99
N GLU A 348 9.87 4.29 20.48
CA GLU A 348 10.17 4.24 21.91
C GLU A 348 9.37 5.30 22.70
N GLU A 349 9.17 6.49 22.12
CA GLU A 349 8.30 7.53 22.71
C GLU A 349 6.85 7.03 22.84
N LEU A 350 6.32 6.39 21.78
CA LEU A 350 4.99 5.78 21.82
C LEU A 350 4.89 4.68 22.89
N PHE A 351 5.86 3.77 22.92
CA PHE A 351 5.86 2.65 23.86
C PHE A 351 5.92 3.13 25.29
N ALA A 352 6.77 4.10 25.62
CA ALA A 352 6.84 4.69 26.95
C ALA A 352 5.49 5.28 27.41
N ALA A 353 4.78 5.97 26.50
CA ALA A 353 3.46 6.50 26.80
C ALA A 353 2.39 5.38 26.94
N MET A 354 2.49 4.33 26.14
CA MET A 354 1.59 3.18 26.27
C MET A 354 1.86 2.42 27.56
N ASP A 355 3.11 2.25 27.98
CA ASP A 355 3.51 1.60 29.23
C ASP A 355 2.92 2.34 30.45
N GLU A 356 2.98 3.68 30.44
CA GLU A 356 2.37 4.52 31.48
C GLU A 356 0.85 4.26 31.59
N TYR A 357 0.15 4.21 30.46
CA TYR A 357 -1.29 3.91 30.46
C TYR A 357 -1.60 2.49 30.94
N LEU A 358 -0.83 1.50 30.47
CA LEU A 358 -1.05 0.09 30.82
C LEU A 358 -0.80 -0.15 32.30
N ALA A 359 0.23 0.48 32.89
CA ALA A 359 0.53 0.38 34.34
C ALA A 359 -0.61 0.88 35.23
N GLU A 360 -1.45 1.80 34.74
CA GLU A 360 -2.58 2.35 35.49
C GLU A 360 -3.90 1.61 35.23
N ASN A 361 -4.00 0.84 34.11
CA ASN A 361 -5.26 0.30 33.60
C ASN A 361 -5.25 -1.21 33.31
N LEU A 362 -4.12 -1.91 33.51
CA LEU A 362 -4.04 -3.37 33.55
C LEU A 362 -3.79 -3.80 35.01
N ASP A 363 -4.70 -4.61 35.54
CA ASP A 363 -4.56 -5.24 36.88
C ASP A 363 -3.58 -6.40 36.85
#